data_60dcd3f020656dd2b0f33e5b0195d372
#
_entry.id   60dcd3f020656dd2b0f33e5b0195d372
#
_cell.length_a   1.000
_cell.length_b   1.000
_cell.length_c   1.000
_cell.angle_alpha   90.00
_cell.angle_beta   90.00
_cell.angle_gamma   90.00
#
_symmetry.space_group_name_H-M   'P 1'
#
loop_
_entity.id
_entity.type
_entity.pdbx_description
1 polymer ?
#
loop_
_entity_poly.entity_id
_entity_poly.type
_entity_poly.pdbx_seq_one_letter_code
_entity_poly.pdbx_strand_id
1 'polypeptide(L)'
;SYYQKNTKRDLPFPLVYLILPLILPRQIRTEISSRSKMVNWVQRHQELVFNFGRRASDLVEITNEAVEFMMQTGYIKVTENGELSKVITSGSLSKTKFTDPEVTECLQKAECVGRWFAGAGKVETIYTCLGVRP
;
A
#
# COMPACT_ATOMS: atom_id res chain seq x y z
N SER A 1 -5.02 8.37 5.98
CA SER A 1 -4.37 7.08 5.80
C SER A 1 -3.36 6.82 6.91
N TYR A 2 -2.93 5.58 7.04
CA TYR A 2 -1.93 5.24 8.06
C TYR A 2 -0.59 5.92 7.78
N TYR A 3 -0.19 5.98 6.51
CA TYR A 3 1.04 6.66 6.13
C TYR A 3 1.02 8.12 6.58
N GLN A 4 -0.05 8.82 6.28
CA GLN A 4 -0.23 10.22 6.65
C GLN A 4 -0.18 10.42 8.17
N LYS A 5 -0.81 9.49 8.91
CA LYS A 5 -0.85 9.54 10.37
C LYS A 5 0.54 9.41 11.00
N ASN A 6 1.41 8.56 10.45
CA ASN A 6 2.73 8.30 11.01
C ASN A 6 3.78 9.31 10.59
N THR A 7 3.72 9.80 9.35
CA THR A 7 4.73 10.72 8.82
C THR A 7 4.26 12.15 8.79
N LYS A 8 2.96 12.38 9.01
CA LYS A 8 2.31 13.68 8.84
C LYS A 8 2.45 14.20 7.41
N ARG A 9 2.63 13.28 6.45
CA ARG A 9 2.70 13.56 5.03
C ARG A 9 1.69 12.69 4.28
N ASP A 10 1.29 13.17 3.12
CA ASP A 10 0.45 12.38 2.24
C ASP A 10 1.26 11.26 1.59
N LEU A 11 0.58 10.22 1.14
CA LEU A 11 1.23 9.09 0.46
C LEU A 11 1.73 9.52 -0.92
N PRO A 12 3.03 9.38 -1.23
CA PRO A 12 3.51 9.63 -2.59
C PRO A 12 2.78 8.74 -3.59
N PHE A 13 2.29 9.34 -4.69
CA PHE A 13 1.44 8.64 -5.65
C PHE A 13 2.07 7.34 -6.19
N PRO A 14 3.37 7.29 -6.53
CA PRO A 14 3.96 6.06 -7.07
C PRO A 14 3.85 4.87 -6.13
N LEU A 15 3.76 5.07 -4.83
CA LEU A 15 3.68 3.97 -3.86
C LEU A 15 2.35 3.23 -3.93
N VAL A 16 1.31 3.86 -4.48
CA VAL A 16 -0.01 3.23 -4.57
C VAL A 16 0.05 1.94 -5.41
N TYR A 17 0.95 1.90 -6.39
CA TYR A 17 1.07 0.74 -7.28
C TYR A 17 1.72 -0.47 -6.61
N LEU A 18 2.28 -0.31 -5.43
CA LEU A 18 2.91 -1.39 -4.68
C LEU A 18 1.99 -2.00 -3.62
N ILE A 19 0.89 -1.33 -3.30
CA ILE A 19 0.00 -1.78 -2.23
C ILE A 19 -0.74 -3.06 -2.60
N LEU A 20 -1.49 -3.05 -3.71
CA LEU A 20 -2.27 -4.23 -4.10
C LEU A 20 -1.41 -5.47 -4.36
N PRO A 21 -0.25 -5.36 -5.05
CA PRO A 21 0.61 -6.52 -5.23
C PRO A 21 1.10 -7.15 -3.92
N LEU A 22 1.17 -6.37 -2.84
CA LEU A 22 1.58 -6.88 -1.54
C LEU A 22 0.43 -7.52 -0.77
N ILE A 23 -0.78 -6.97 -0.86
CA ILE A 23 -1.88 -7.41 -0.01
C ILE A 23 -2.85 -8.39 -0.68
N LEU A 24 -2.99 -8.37 -2.01
CA LEU A 24 -3.93 -9.26 -2.67
C LEU A 24 -3.47 -10.72 -2.72
N PRO A 25 -2.19 -11.04 -3.01
CA PRO A 25 -1.77 -12.43 -2.99
C PRO A 25 -1.78 -12.95 -1.55
N ARG A 26 -2.57 -13.99 -1.31
CA ARG A 26 -2.71 -14.54 0.03
C ARG A 26 -1.39 -14.99 0.63
N GLN A 27 -0.52 -15.59 -0.19
CA GLN A 27 0.79 -16.06 0.24
C GLN A 27 1.66 -14.94 0.81
N ILE A 28 1.57 -13.75 0.20
CA ILE A 28 2.33 -12.60 0.68
C ILE A 28 1.62 -11.96 1.87
N ARG A 29 0.30 -11.77 1.74
CA ARG A 29 -0.50 -11.08 2.75
C ARG A 29 -0.37 -11.71 4.14
N THR A 30 -0.43 -13.03 4.21
CA THR A 30 -0.39 -13.72 5.50
C THR A 30 0.96 -13.59 6.20
N GLU A 31 2.03 -13.34 5.45
CA GLU A 31 3.37 -13.21 6.00
C GLU A 31 3.73 -11.77 6.38
N ILE A 32 2.94 -10.78 5.95
CA ILE A 32 3.19 -9.38 6.30
C ILE A 32 2.97 -9.20 7.80
N SER A 33 3.94 -8.56 8.46
CA SER A 33 3.93 -8.38 9.90
C SER A 33 4.43 -6.99 10.28
N SER A 34 3.84 -6.42 11.33
CA SER A 34 4.30 -5.15 11.88
C SER A 34 5.54 -5.29 12.77
N ARG A 35 5.99 -6.53 13.00
CA ARG A 35 7.14 -6.81 13.89
C ARG A 35 8.48 -6.52 13.24
N SER A 36 8.53 -6.40 11.92
CA SER A 36 9.78 -6.13 11.21
C SER A 36 9.62 -4.96 10.26
N LYS A 37 10.74 -4.31 9.99
CA LYS A 37 10.80 -3.29 8.93
C LYS A 37 10.73 -3.97 7.58
N MET A 38 10.28 -3.22 6.56
CA MET A 38 10.11 -3.74 5.21
C MET A 38 11.39 -4.37 4.66
N VAL A 39 12.54 -3.72 4.82
CA VAL A 39 13.81 -4.22 4.29
C VAL A 39 14.13 -5.59 4.86
N ASN A 40 13.99 -5.73 6.17
CA ASN A 40 14.28 -7.00 6.84
C ASN A 40 13.30 -8.10 6.41
N TRP A 41 12.03 -7.74 6.26
CA TRP A 41 11.00 -8.67 5.81
C TRP A 41 11.29 -9.18 4.40
N VAL A 42 11.65 -8.26 3.50
CA VAL A 42 11.96 -8.61 2.12
C VAL A 42 13.15 -9.58 2.06
N GLN A 43 14.19 -9.31 2.85
CA GLN A 43 15.36 -10.18 2.89
C GLN A 43 15.03 -11.60 3.35
N ARG A 44 14.08 -11.74 4.26
CA ARG A 44 13.67 -13.05 4.77
C ARG A 44 12.66 -13.77 3.88
N HIS A 45 12.01 -13.04 2.97
CA HIS A 45 10.93 -13.60 2.14
C HIS A 45 11.19 -13.37 0.65
N GLN A 46 12.44 -13.56 0.23
CA GLN A 46 12.82 -13.31 -1.17
C GLN A 46 12.03 -14.18 -2.15
N GLU A 47 11.65 -15.38 -1.75
CA GLU A 47 10.83 -16.26 -2.57
C GLU A 47 9.44 -15.70 -2.82
N LEU A 48 8.90 -14.93 -1.87
CA LEU A 48 7.58 -14.32 -2.03
C LEU A 48 7.60 -13.09 -2.91
N VAL A 49 8.73 -12.37 -2.93
CA VAL A 49 8.86 -11.16 -3.74
C VAL A 49 9.51 -11.42 -5.09
N PHE A 50 9.84 -12.68 -5.38
CA PHE A 50 10.32 -13.06 -6.69
C PHE A 50 9.25 -12.72 -7.73
N ASN A 51 9.65 -12.07 -8.81
CA ASN A 51 8.74 -11.57 -9.86
C ASN A 51 7.71 -10.56 -9.36
N PHE A 52 7.99 -9.87 -8.26
CA PHE A 52 7.07 -8.86 -7.73
C PHE A 52 6.80 -7.75 -8.75
N GLY A 53 7.83 -7.32 -9.50
CA GLY A 53 7.67 -6.29 -10.53
C GLY A 53 6.63 -6.67 -11.58
N ARG A 54 6.60 -7.94 -11.98
CA ARG A 54 5.60 -8.43 -12.93
C ARG A 54 4.20 -8.38 -12.34
N ARG A 55 4.04 -8.79 -11.09
CA ARG A 55 2.76 -8.70 -10.39
C ARG A 55 2.28 -7.27 -10.27
N ALA A 56 3.19 -6.36 -9.92
CA ALA A 56 2.86 -4.95 -9.82
C ALA A 56 2.39 -4.43 -11.16
N SER A 57 3.08 -4.80 -12.24
CA SER A 57 2.70 -4.42 -13.60
C SER A 57 1.32 -4.96 -13.98
N ASP A 58 1.03 -6.22 -13.63
CA ASP A 58 -0.26 -6.83 -13.93
C ASP A 58 -1.42 -6.17 -13.19
N LEU A 59 -1.15 -5.54 -12.06
CA LEU A 59 -2.20 -4.92 -11.23
C LEU A 59 -2.31 -3.41 -11.43
N VAL A 60 -1.58 -2.83 -12.39
CA VAL A 60 -1.61 -1.39 -12.63
C VAL A 60 -3.02 -0.92 -13.00
N GLU A 61 -3.68 -1.64 -13.91
CA GLU A 61 -5.02 -1.24 -14.35
C GLU A 61 -6.03 -1.25 -13.21
N ILE A 62 -6.01 -2.30 -12.39
CA ILE A 62 -6.91 -2.40 -11.24
C ILE A 62 -6.61 -1.31 -10.23
N THR A 63 -5.33 -1.01 -10.00
CA THR A 63 -4.93 0.07 -9.10
C THR A 63 -5.42 1.41 -9.63
N ASN A 64 -5.25 1.66 -10.93
CA ASN A 64 -5.74 2.90 -11.54
C ASN A 64 -7.25 3.05 -11.38
N GLU A 65 -8.00 1.97 -11.59
CA GLU A 65 -9.46 1.99 -11.43
C GLU A 65 -9.85 2.29 -9.98
N ALA A 66 -9.16 1.68 -9.02
CA ALA A 66 -9.44 1.90 -7.61
C ALA A 66 -9.14 3.36 -7.21
N VAL A 67 -8.01 3.90 -7.64
CA VAL A 67 -7.64 5.29 -7.36
C VAL A 67 -8.64 6.24 -7.99
N GLU A 68 -9.00 6.01 -9.26
CA GLU A 68 -9.96 6.83 -9.96
C GLU A 68 -11.31 6.83 -9.26
N PHE A 69 -11.79 5.67 -8.84
CA PHE A 69 -13.03 5.57 -8.09
C PHE A 69 -12.98 6.38 -6.80
N MET A 70 -11.88 6.28 -6.06
CA MET A 70 -11.74 7.01 -4.80
C MET A 70 -11.64 8.51 -5.01
N MET A 71 -11.04 8.94 -6.13
CA MET A 71 -11.00 10.36 -6.47
C MET A 71 -12.37 10.88 -6.89
N GLN A 72 -13.10 10.11 -7.70
CA GLN A 72 -14.45 10.50 -8.16
C GLN A 72 -15.45 10.58 -7.01
N THR A 73 -15.31 9.70 -6.02
CA THR A 73 -16.18 9.71 -4.84
C THR A 73 -15.75 10.70 -3.77
N GLY A 74 -14.61 11.37 -3.97
CA GLY A 74 -14.13 12.39 -3.06
C GLY A 74 -13.39 11.88 -1.84
N TYR A 75 -13.04 10.59 -1.80
CA TYR A 75 -12.27 10.04 -0.67
C TYR A 75 -10.81 10.50 -0.66
N ILE A 76 -10.22 10.66 -1.83
CA ILE A 76 -8.83 11.09 -1.95
C ILE A 76 -8.71 12.14 -3.05
N LYS A 77 -7.60 12.89 -3.01
CA LYS A 77 -7.22 13.82 -4.07
C LYS A 77 -5.70 13.72 -4.28
N VAL A 78 -5.25 14.12 -5.47
CA VAL A 78 -3.82 14.22 -5.75
C VAL A 78 -3.40 15.66 -5.46
N THR A 79 -2.37 15.82 -4.64
CA THR A 79 -1.83 17.14 -4.29
C THR A 79 -0.91 17.66 -5.38
N GLU A 80 -0.54 18.94 -5.29
CA GLU A 80 0.40 19.56 -6.21
C GLU A 80 1.77 18.86 -6.21
N ASN A 81 2.12 18.23 -5.10
CA ASN A 81 3.39 17.51 -4.96
C ASN A 81 3.33 16.07 -5.48
N GLY A 82 2.21 15.66 -6.07
CA GLY A 82 2.04 14.29 -6.58
C GLY A 82 1.80 13.28 -5.47
N GLU A 83 1.17 13.70 -4.38
CA GLU A 83 0.84 12.82 -3.26
C GLU A 83 -0.66 12.64 -3.14
N LEU A 84 -1.07 11.48 -2.61
CA LEU A 84 -2.48 11.20 -2.34
C LEU A 84 -2.84 11.71 -0.96
N SER A 85 -3.87 12.52 -0.90
CA SER A 85 -4.36 13.10 0.35
C SER A 85 -5.77 12.61 0.63
N LYS A 86 -6.03 12.27 1.90
CA LYS A 86 -7.35 11.88 2.34
C LYS A 86 -8.22 13.13 2.49
N VAL A 87 -9.38 13.13 1.85
CA VAL A 87 -10.31 14.27 1.89
C VAL A 87 -11.31 14.13 3.03
N ILE A 88 -11.81 12.91 3.25
CA ILE A 88 -12.83 12.63 4.25
C ILE A 88 -12.17 12.08 5.51
N THR A 89 -12.35 12.77 6.63
CA THR A 89 -11.76 12.37 7.91
C THR A 89 -12.69 11.50 8.74
N SER A 90 -14.00 11.64 8.55
CA SER A 90 -14.99 10.81 9.24
C SER A 90 -15.45 9.69 8.32
N GLY A 91 -15.67 8.50 8.85
CA GLY A 91 -16.12 7.37 8.06
C GLY A 91 -15.02 6.69 7.26
N SER A 92 -13.83 6.63 7.82
CA SER A 92 -12.72 5.92 7.22
C SER A 92 -13.10 4.45 6.95
N LEU A 93 -12.67 3.91 5.81
CA LEU A 93 -12.93 2.51 5.46
C LEU A 93 -12.36 1.55 6.49
N SER A 94 -11.27 1.92 7.15
CA SER A 94 -10.64 1.09 8.18
C SER A 94 -11.51 0.93 9.42
N LYS A 95 -12.48 1.81 9.64
CA LYS A 95 -13.42 1.73 10.76
C LYS A 95 -14.69 0.98 10.40
N THR A 96 -14.91 0.68 9.13
CA THR A 96 -16.07 -0.07 8.67
C THR A 96 -15.85 -1.54 8.99
N LYS A 97 -16.83 -2.16 9.62
CA LYS A 97 -16.77 -3.61 9.89
C LYS A 97 -17.30 -4.34 8.68
N PHE A 98 -16.46 -5.16 8.09
CA PHE A 98 -16.84 -6.02 6.99
C PHE A 98 -17.15 -7.41 7.51
N THR A 99 -18.13 -8.06 6.89
CA THR A 99 -18.51 -9.44 7.25
C THR A 99 -17.48 -10.44 6.72
N ASP A 100 -16.78 -10.11 5.64
CA ASP A 100 -15.80 -11.00 5.03
C ASP A 100 -14.45 -10.88 5.77
N PRO A 101 -13.98 -11.98 6.41
CA PRO A 101 -12.69 -11.96 7.12
C PRO A 101 -11.51 -11.64 6.21
N GLU A 102 -11.57 -12.03 4.93
CA GLU A 102 -10.47 -11.74 3.99
C GLU A 102 -10.35 -10.25 3.70
N VAL A 103 -11.49 -9.56 3.57
CA VAL A 103 -11.48 -8.11 3.38
C VAL A 103 -10.87 -7.41 4.61
N THR A 104 -11.26 -7.86 5.80
CA THR A 104 -10.70 -7.33 7.05
C THR A 104 -9.19 -7.54 7.12
N GLU A 105 -8.73 -8.73 6.75
CA GLU A 105 -7.30 -9.03 6.73
C GLU A 105 -6.56 -8.12 5.74
N CYS A 106 -7.10 -7.94 4.55
CA CYS A 106 -6.48 -7.06 3.54
C CYS A 106 -6.33 -5.63 4.07
N LEU A 107 -7.35 -5.11 4.76
CA LEU A 107 -7.28 -3.76 5.30
C LEU A 107 -6.24 -3.64 6.41
N GLN A 108 -6.16 -4.64 7.28
CA GLN A 108 -5.16 -4.67 8.35
C GLN A 108 -3.75 -4.72 7.78
N LYS A 109 -3.54 -5.54 6.74
CA LYS A 109 -2.22 -5.65 6.11
C LYS A 109 -1.88 -4.40 5.30
N ALA A 110 -2.87 -3.73 4.72
CA ALA A 110 -2.65 -2.45 4.04
C ALA A 110 -2.16 -1.38 5.01
N GLU A 111 -2.69 -1.36 6.23
CA GLU A 111 -2.19 -0.45 7.27
C GLU A 111 -0.75 -0.76 7.64
N CYS A 112 -0.40 -2.04 7.72
CA CYS A 112 0.96 -2.49 8.00
C CYS A 112 1.92 -2.04 6.89
N VAL A 113 1.51 -2.19 5.63
CA VAL A 113 2.29 -1.75 4.47
C VAL A 113 2.48 -0.23 4.51
N GLY A 114 1.45 0.51 4.90
CA GLY A 114 1.56 1.97 5.07
C GLY A 114 2.64 2.34 6.07
N ARG A 115 2.72 1.62 7.20
CA ARG A 115 3.79 1.84 8.17
C ARG A 115 5.16 1.51 7.62
N TRP A 116 5.27 0.44 6.85
CA TRP A 116 6.52 0.06 6.19
C TRP A 116 7.02 1.18 5.29
N PHE A 117 6.12 1.73 4.46
CA PHE A 117 6.50 2.78 3.53
C PHE A 117 6.92 4.05 4.26
N ALA A 118 6.19 4.39 5.33
CA ALA A 118 6.54 5.55 6.15
C ALA A 118 7.93 5.40 6.75
N GLY A 119 8.27 4.20 7.23
CA GLY A 119 9.56 3.93 7.85
C GLY A 119 10.70 3.81 6.86
N ALA A 120 10.42 3.41 5.61
CA ALA A 120 11.47 3.24 4.60
C ALA A 120 11.91 4.55 3.96
N GLY A 121 11.08 5.58 3.99
CA GLY A 121 11.45 6.94 3.61
C GLY A 121 11.23 7.28 2.15
N LYS A 122 12.17 6.93 1.28
CA LYS A 122 12.14 7.39 -0.11
C LYS A 122 11.45 6.40 -1.03
N VAL A 123 10.72 6.93 -2.03
CA VAL A 123 10.03 6.13 -3.04
C VAL A 123 11.00 5.19 -3.76
N GLU A 124 12.14 5.72 -4.18
CA GLU A 124 13.14 4.94 -4.92
C GLU A 124 13.67 3.77 -4.09
N THR A 125 13.87 3.99 -2.80
CA THR A 125 14.33 2.94 -1.88
C THR A 125 13.30 1.82 -1.79
N ILE A 126 12.03 2.18 -1.69
CA ILE A 126 10.94 1.21 -1.58
C ILE A 126 10.83 0.38 -2.86
N TYR A 127 10.85 1.04 -4.02
CA TYR A 127 10.80 0.36 -5.30
C TYR A 127 11.98 -0.59 -5.49
N THR A 128 13.19 -0.10 -5.20
CA THR A 128 14.40 -0.90 -5.33
C THR A 128 14.37 -2.11 -4.42
N CYS A 129 13.91 -1.93 -3.19
CA CYS A 129 13.82 -3.00 -2.20
C CYS A 129 12.93 -4.15 -2.71
N LEU A 130 11.83 -3.82 -3.40
CA LEU A 130 10.91 -4.81 -3.94
C LEU A 130 11.28 -5.28 -5.34
N GLY A 131 12.39 -4.78 -5.90
CA GLY A 131 12.85 -5.18 -7.22
C GLY A 131 11.99 -4.65 -8.35
N VAL A 132 11.34 -3.51 -8.16
CA VAL A 132 10.48 -2.89 -9.15
C VAL A 132 11.16 -1.64 -9.70
N ARG A 133 11.11 -1.45 -11.01
CA ARG A 133 11.58 -0.21 -11.62
C ARG A 133 10.45 0.82 -11.58
N PRO A 134 10.79 2.04 -11.13
CA PRO A 134 9.79 3.11 -11.09
C PRO A 134 9.25 3.47 -12.46
#